data_a8efed1b83294561a06200f8133896e4
#
_entry.id   a8efed1b83294561a06200f8133896e4
#
_cell.length_a   1.000
_cell.length_b   1.000
_cell.length_c   1.000
_cell.angle_alpha   90.00
_cell.angle_beta   90.00
_cell.angle_gamma   90.00
#
_symmetry.space_group_name_H-M   'P 1'
#
loop_
_entity.id
_entity.type
_entity.pdbx_description
1 polymer ?
#
loop_
_entity_poly.entity_id
_entity_poly.type
_entity_poly.pdbx_seq_one_letter_code
_entity_poly.pdbx_strand_id
1 'polypeptide(L)'
;MYNYKFLFFALVFSLSINGQNSWQQNANYKIYIDVDVKKNTFKGSQEVLYTNNSPDTLNKVFFHLYFNAFRPESDMAERLNNGDDNNRRFDVNIKDLEPHEYGQLKVNNLKQDGLNIDSFVSDTILEVTLTNPILPGESSLFTMNFNGQIPITIRRAGRDSPMGVKYSMAQWYPKISEYDYEGWNTAPYTGREFHGVWGDFDVTIKIDKDFIVAASGYIQETDPNNNKLGYLSGKKRVWNFKAPKVHDFTWAADSEYIHDIYPGPNGVKLNFYYKNDPKIIANWKTLQPVTAELMDFFNNYIGEYLILVENFTEFGVILMSR
;
A
#
# COMPACT_ATOMS: atom_id res chain seq x y z
N MET A 1 36.29 37.49 39.60
CA MET A 1 36.79 36.20 39.07
C MET A 1 35.72 35.10 39.27
N TYR A 2 34.56 35.32 38.67
CA TYR A 2 33.41 34.43 38.75
C TYR A 2 32.89 34.17 37.33
N ASN A 3 32.52 32.94 37.00
CA ASN A 3 31.70 32.48 35.89
C ASN A 3 32.32 31.58 34.79
N TYR A 4 33.61 31.31 34.76
CA TYR A 4 34.14 30.37 33.77
C TYR A 4 33.84 28.90 34.09
N LYS A 5 33.69 28.54 35.38
CA LYS A 5 33.35 27.15 35.77
C LYS A 5 31.89 26.78 35.43
N PHE A 6 31.00 27.76 35.48
CA PHE A 6 29.59 27.53 35.13
C PHE A 6 29.38 27.41 33.62
N LEU A 7 30.14 28.19 32.84
CA LEU A 7 30.13 28.10 31.38
C LEU A 7 30.68 26.76 30.88
N PHE A 8 31.73 26.26 31.52
CA PHE A 8 32.32 24.98 31.17
C PHE A 8 31.40 23.79 31.49
N PHE A 9 30.64 23.87 32.58
CA PHE A 9 29.64 22.84 32.94
C PHE A 9 28.42 22.86 32.02
N ALA A 10 27.96 24.02 31.57
CA ALA A 10 26.91 24.17 30.59
C ALA A 10 27.32 23.65 29.20
N LEU A 11 28.60 23.88 28.80
CA LEU A 11 29.12 23.39 27.52
C LEU A 11 29.29 21.86 27.49
N VAL A 12 29.68 21.23 28.62
CA VAL A 12 29.80 19.79 28.73
C VAL A 12 28.40 19.12 28.73
N PHE A 13 27.40 19.78 29.31
CA PHE A 13 26.02 19.25 29.30
C PHE A 13 25.34 19.35 27.92
N SER A 14 25.71 20.35 27.10
CA SER A 14 25.17 20.46 25.73
C SER A 14 25.78 19.47 24.74
N LEU A 15 26.91 18.84 25.03
CA LEU A 15 27.51 17.81 24.20
C LEU A 15 26.92 16.40 24.42
N SER A 16 26.07 16.25 25.43
CA SER A 16 25.42 14.95 25.75
C SER A 16 23.99 14.80 25.22
N ILE A 17 23.50 15.75 24.43
CA ILE A 17 22.25 15.56 23.68
C ILE A 17 22.58 14.73 22.44
N ASN A 18 22.80 13.44 22.64
CA ASN A 18 22.65 12.49 21.56
C ASN A 18 21.18 12.56 21.19
N GLY A 19 20.86 13.19 20.07
CA GLY A 19 19.56 13.03 19.44
C GLY A 19 19.27 11.54 19.36
N GLN A 20 18.09 11.14 19.74
CA GLN A 20 17.66 9.76 19.62
C GLN A 20 17.94 9.34 18.17
N ASN A 21 18.83 8.36 17.97
CA ASN A 21 19.08 7.81 16.65
C ASN A 21 17.77 7.22 16.15
N SER A 22 16.99 8.03 15.42
CA SER A 22 15.78 7.56 14.77
C SER A 22 16.22 6.73 13.56
N TRP A 23 15.99 5.44 13.64
CA TRP A 23 16.12 4.53 12.51
C TRP A 23 14.74 4.17 11.98
N GLN A 24 14.66 3.85 10.72
CA GLN A 24 13.48 3.31 10.07
C GLN A 24 13.88 2.13 9.22
N GLN A 25 13.07 1.09 9.24
CA GLN A 25 13.25 -0.05 8.37
C GLN A 25 13.02 0.33 6.91
N ASN A 26 13.55 -0.48 5.98
CA ASN A 26 13.30 -0.30 4.56
C ASN A 26 12.85 -1.63 3.94
N ALA A 27 11.82 -1.58 3.09
CA ALA A 27 11.30 -2.75 2.37
C ALA A 27 10.99 -2.39 0.92
N ASN A 28 11.81 -2.89 0.00
CA ASN A 28 11.61 -2.70 -1.43
C ASN A 28 10.85 -3.89 -2.01
N TYR A 29 9.77 -3.60 -2.73
CA TYR A 29 8.85 -4.59 -3.27
C TYR A 29 8.91 -4.67 -4.79
N LYS A 30 8.96 -5.90 -5.30
CA LYS A 30 8.62 -6.19 -6.69
C LYS A 30 7.47 -7.18 -6.71
N ILE A 31 6.31 -6.73 -7.21
CA ILE A 31 5.07 -7.49 -7.15
C ILE A 31 4.50 -7.69 -8.55
N TYR A 32 4.06 -8.92 -8.83
CA TYR A 32 3.28 -9.24 -10.02
C TYR A 32 1.96 -9.87 -9.61
N ILE A 33 0.85 -9.44 -10.23
CA ILE A 33 -0.45 -10.12 -10.10
C ILE A 33 -1.13 -10.32 -11.45
N ASP A 34 -1.88 -11.43 -11.54
CA ASP A 34 -2.80 -11.74 -12.64
C ASP A 34 -4.23 -11.87 -12.07
N VAL A 35 -5.09 -10.92 -12.42
CA VAL A 35 -6.45 -10.77 -11.88
C VAL A 35 -7.44 -11.54 -12.76
N ASP A 36 -8.24 -12.40 -12.15
CA ASP A 36 -9.41 -13.06 -12.77
C ASP A 36 -10.69 -12.29 -12.39
N VAL A 37 -11.14 -11.42 -13.28
CA VAL A 37 -12.30 -10.55 -13.02
C VAL A 37 -13.63 -11.31 -12.95
N LYS A 38 -13.68 -12.55 -13.48
CA LYS A 38 -14.89 -13.39 -13.41
C LYS A 38 -15.04 -14.06 -12.06
N LYS A 39 -13.91 -14.44 -11.46
CA LYS A 39 -13.86 -15.10 -10.15
C LYS A 39 -13.62 -14.12 -9.01
N ASN A 40 -13.26 -12.87 -9.33
CA ASN A 40 -12.82 -11.87 -8.37
C ASN A 40 -11.66 -12.37 -7.49
N THR A 41 -10.68 -13.00 -8.14
CA THR A 41 -9.48 -13.54 -7.51
C THR A 41 -8.24 -13.05 -8.25
N PHE A 42 -7.09 -13.17 -7.60
CA PHE A 42 -5.80 -12.94 -8.26
C PHE A 42 -4.76 -13.95 -7.80
N LYS A 43 -3.77 -14.18 -8.65
CA LYS A 43 -2.55 -14.92 -8.32
C LYS A 43 -1.39 -13.96 -8.45
N GLY A 44 -0.46 -14.02 -7.52
CA GLY A 44 0.68 -13.14 -7.52
C GLY A 44 1.96 -13.81 -7.07
N SER A 45 3.04 -13.11 -7.34
CA SER A 45 4.36 -13.35 -6.76
C SER A 45 4.91 -12.02 -6.26
N GLN A 46 5.71 -12.07 -5.21
CA GLN A 46 6.45 -10.90 -4.75
C GLN A 46 7.86 -11.26 -4.30
N GLU A 47 8.72 -10.29 -4.46
CA GLU A 47 10.05 -10.20 -3.88
C GLU A 47 10.05 -9.00 -2.93
N VAL A 48 10.55 -9.18 -1.72
CA VAL A 48 10.69 -8.12 -0.72
C VAL A 48 12.13 -8.12 -0.25
N LEU A 49 12.89 -7.09 -0.63
CA LEU A 49 14.22 -6.84 -0.06
C LEU A 49 14.04 -6.01 1.20
N TYR A 50 14.19 -6.65 2.34
CA TYR A 50 14.07 -6.00 3.65
C TYR A 50 15.44 -5.69 4.22
N THR A 51 15.63 -4.44 4.66
CA THR A 51 16.88 -3.98 5.30
C THR A 51 16.62 -3.66 6.76
N ASN A 52 17.35 -4.31 7.65
CA ASN A 52 17.30 -4.09 9.09
C ASN A 52 18.18 -2.90 9.48
N ASN A 53 17.57 -1.74 9.62
CA ASN A 53 18.27 -0.52 10.07
C ASN A 53 18.23 -0.35 11.60
N SER A 54 17.64 -1.30 12.35
CA SER A 54 17.62 -1.29 13.81
C SER A 54 18.96 -1.74 14.39
N PRO A 55 19.23 -1.45 15.67
CA PRO A 55 20.40 -1.98 16.36
C PRO A 55 20.26 -3.47 16.74
N ASP A 56 19.11 -4.08 16.52
CA ASP A 56 18.77 -5.42 16.98
C ASP A 56 19.00 -6.48 15.89
N THR A 57 19.35 -7.69 16.30
CA THR A 57 19.35 -8.86 15.42
C THR A 57 17.94 -9.44 15.32
N LEU A 58 17.41 -9.53 14.11
CA LEU A 58 16.07 -10.05 13.87
C LEU A 58 16.12 -11.56 13.59
N ASN A 59 15.43 -12.36 14.41
CA ASN A 59 15.30 -13.82 14.25
C ASN A 59 13.95 -14.23 13.65
N LYS A 60 13.04 -13.31 13.52
CA LYS A 60 11.72 -13.48 12.91
C LYS A 60 11.38 -12.26 12.10
N VAL A 61 10.50 -12.44 11.12
CA VAL A 61 9.78 -11.36 10.45
C VAL A 61 8.29 -11.68 10.40
N PHE A 62 7.47 -10.67 10.21
CA PHE A 62 6.02 -10.83 10.17
C PHE A 62 5.47 -10.15 8.93
N PHE A 63 4.40 -10.72 8.36
CA PHE A 63 3.66 -10.10 7.28
C PHE A 63 2.18 -9.97 7.66
N HIS A 64 1.60 -8.85 7.34
CA HIS A 64 0.16 -8.66 7.41
C HIS A 64 -0.52 -9.25 6.16
N LEU A 65 -1.56 -10.04 6.39
CA LEU A 65 -2.46 -10.59 5.39
C LEU A 65 -3.85 -9.95 5.57
N TYR A 66 -3.94 -8.64 5.30
CA TYR A 66 -5.09 -7.81 5.69
C TYR A 66 -6.44 -8.30 5.16
N PHE A 67 -6.49 -8.93 3.98
CA PHE A 67 -7.74 -9.47 3.44
C PHE A 67 -8.34 -10.58 4.31
N ASN A 68 -7.53 -11.26 5.11
CA ASN A 68 -8.02 -12.28 6.03
C ASN A 68 -8.93 -11.72 7.13
N ALA A 69 -8.88 -10.43 7.40
CA ALA A 69 -9.80 -9.76 8.32
C ALA A 69 -11.27 -9.77 7.84
N PHE A 70 -11.48 -9.97 6.54
CA PHE A 70 -12.82 -9.99 5.93
C PHE A 70 -13.38 -11.41 5.78
N ARG A 71 -13.10 -12.26 6.78
CA ARG A 71 -13.67 -13.61 6.93
C ARG A 71 -14.56 -13.66 8.17
N PRO A 72 -15.64 -14.48 8.18
CA PRO A 72 -16.55 -14.57 9.32
C PRO A 72 -15.90 -14.98 10.64
N GLU A 73 -14.82 -15.76 10.58
CA GLU A 73 -14.07 -16.22 11.76
C GLU A 73 -12.95 -15.29 12.23
N SER A 74 -12.79 -14.12 11.59
CA SER A 74 -11.70 -13.18 11.92
C SER A 74 -11.94 -12.40 13.20
N ASP A 75 -10.84 -11.94 13.82
CA ASP A 75 -10.89 -11.04 14.99
C ASP A 75 -11.67 -9.76 14.68
N MET A 76 -11.61 -9.25 13.45
CA MET A 76 -12.43 -8.10 13.02
C MET A 76 -13.91 -8.43 13.06
N ALA A 77 -14.33 -9.59 12.55
CA ALA A 77 -15.73 -10.00 12.55
C ALA A 77 -16.24 -10.19 13.98
N GLU A 78 -15.42 -10.74 14.87
CA GLU A 78 -15.77 -10.90 16.28
C GLU A 78 -15.94 -9.55 16.96
N ARG A 79 -15.00 -8.63 16.81
CA ARG A 79 -15.06 -7.29 17.38
C ARG A 79 -16.30 -6.51 16.93
N LEU A 80 -16.60 -6.53 15.63
CA LEU A 80 -17.76 -5.81 15.09
C LEU A 80 -19.10 -6.38 15.58
N ASN A 81 -19.16 -7.69 15.87
CA ASN A 81 -20.37 -8.35 16.35
C ASN A 81 -20.62 -8.14 17.85
N ASN A 82 -19.55 -7.93 18.65
CA ASN A 82 -19.67 -7.79 20.11
C ASN A 82 -20.14 -6.40 20.57
N GLY A 83 -20.54 -5.53 19.67
CA GLY A 83 -21.34 -4.33 19.97
C GLY A 83 -20.59 -3.14 20.57
N ASP A 84 -19.27 -3.22 20.77
CA ASP A 84 -18.47 -2.12 21.33
C ASP A 84 -18.22 -0.98 20.32
N ASP A 85 -18.50 -1.20 19.06
CA ASP A 85 -18.36 -0.20 18.03
C ASP A 85 -19.74 0.11 17.42
N ASN A 86 -20.41 1.14 17.94
CA ASN A 86 -21.46 1.88 17.21
C ASN A 86 -20.91 2.53 15.93
N ASN A 87 -19.89 1.92 15.35
CA ASN A 87 -19.16 2.40 14.20
C ASN A 87 -19.95 2.03 12.95
N ARG A 88 -20.97 2.85 12.64
CA ARG A 88 -21.76 2.83 11.40
C ARG A 88 -20.92 2.98 10.11
N ARG A 89 -19.60 2.76 10.21
CA ARG A 89 -18.71 2.77 9.04
C ARG A 89 -18.77 1.48 8.23
N PHE A 90 -19.46 0.46 8.76
CA PHE A 90 -19.64 -0.81 8.09
C PHE A 90 -21.12 -1.06 7.87
N ASP A 91 -21.54 -1.01 6.63
CA ASP A 91 -22.91 -1.37 6.22
C ASP A 91 -23.07 -2.89 6.05
N VAL A 92 -21.99 -3.66 6.22
CA VAL A 92 -21.93 -5.11 6.01
C VAL A 92 -21.49 -5.80 7.29
N ASN A 93 -22.27 -6.81 7.70
CA ASN A 93 -21.87 -7.71 8.78
C ASN A 93 -20.95 -8.81 8.21
N ILE A 94 -19.68 -8.83 8.62
CA ILE A 94 -18.68 -9.77 8.10
C ILE A 94 -19.06 -11.23 8.41
N LYS A 95 -19.76 -11.49 9.53
CA LYS A 95 -20.21 -12.85 9.91
C LYS A 95 -21.24 -13.44 8.97
N ASP A 96 -21.99 -12.61 8.27
CA ASP A 96 -23.07 -13.03 7.37
C ASP A 96 -22.62 -13.17 5.91
N LEU A 97 -21.32 -12.94 5.62
CA LEU A 97 -20.79 -13.05 4.27
C LEU A 97 -20.84 -14.49 3.76
N GLU A 98 -21.15 -14.61 2.48
CA GLU A 98 -21.06 -15.89 1.76
C GLU A 98 -19.62 -16.21 1.33
N PRO A 99 -19.25 -17.48 1.12
CA PRO A 99 -17.87 -17.87 0.77
C PRO A 99 -17.24 -17.13 -0.41
N HIS A 100 -18.03 -16.66 -1.37
CA HIS A 100 -17.55 -15.90 -2.52
C HIS A 100 -17.39 -14.40 -2.25
N GLU A 101 -17.83 -13.93 -1.09
CA GLU A 101 -17.76 -12.52 -0.63
C GLU A 101 -16.58 -12.26 0.30
N TYR A 102 -15.96 -13.31 0.82
CA TYR A 102 -14.83 -13.21 1.76
C TYR A 102 -13.61 -12.53 1.15
N GLY A 103 -12.83 -11.88 2.01
CA GLY A 103 -11.45 -11.58 1.73
C GLY A 103 -10.55 -12.74 2.10
N GLN A 104 -9.60 -13.10 1.27
CA GLN A 104 -8.58 -14.09 1.59
C GLN A 104 -7.26 -13.77 0.93
N LEU A 105 -6.19 -13.98 1.67
CA LEU A 105 -4.82 -13.91 1.17
C LEU A 105 -4.06 -15.13 1.70
N LYS A 106 -3.55 -15.95 0.77
CA LYS A 106 -2.78 -17.17 1.09
C LYS A 106 -1.40 -17.06 0.50
N VAL A 107 -0.38 -17.22 1.33
CA VAL A 107 1.03 -17.27 0.93
C VAL A 107 1.48 -18.71 0.70
N ASN A 108 2.29 -18.92 -0.32
CA ASN A 108 2.87 -20.19 -0.70
C ASN A 108 4.33 -20.00 -1.13
N ASN A 109 5.14 -21.06 -1.00
CA ASN A 109 6.53 -21.08 -1.48
C ASN A 109 7.37 -19.92 -0.92
N LEU A 110 7.20 -19.62 0.37
CA LEU A 110 7.96 -18.58 1.04
C LEU A 110 9.41 -19.01 1.20
N LYS A 111 10.34 -18.13 0.82
CA LYS A 111 11.77 -18.33 0.92
C LYS A 111 12.47 -17.10 1.47
N GLN A 112 13.53 -17.33 2.21
CA GLN A 112 14.53 -16.35 2.60
C GLN A 112 15.82 -16.63 1.83
N ASP A 113 16.32 -15.67 1.07
CA ASP A 113 17.58 -15.77 0.30
C ASP A 113 17.67 -17.06 -0.54
N GLY A 114 16.53 -17.48 -1.12
CA GLY A 114 16.38 -18.69 -1.93
C GLY A 114 16.12 -19.98 -1.16
N LEU A 115 16.26 -19.99 0.17
CA LEU A 115 16.00 -21.15 1.03
C LEU A 115 14.53 -21.16 1.50
N ASN A 116 13.89 -22.33 1.46
CA ASN A 116 12.54 -22.47 2.03
C ASN A 116 12.58 -22.23 3.54
N ILE A 117 11.59 -21.53 4.05
CA ILE A 117 11.47 -21.21 5.47
C ILE A 117 10.07 -21.55 5.99
N ASP A 118 10.02 -21.87 7.29
CA ASP A 118 8.77 -22.19 7.97
C ASP A 118 8.01 -20.92 8.35
N SER A 119 6.68 -21.00 8.24
CA SER A 119 5.80 -19.90 8.58
C SER A 119 4.49 -20.41 9.14
N PHE A 120 3.85 -19.58 9.97
CA PHE A 120 2.58 -19.85 10.60
C PHE A 120 1.64 -18.66 10.46
N VAL A 121 0.38 -18.91 10.12
CA VAL A 121 -0.65 -17.85 9.99
C VAL A 121 -1.56 -17.88 11.21
N SER A 122 -1.65 -16.72 11.89
CA SER A 122 -2.63 -16.46 12.94
C SER A 122 -3.47 -15.25 12.54
N ASP A 123 -4.74 -15.45 12.26
CA ASP A 123 -5.69 -14.45 11.76
C ASP A 123 -5.12 -13.67 10.55
N THR A 124 -4.74 -12.43 10.73
CA THR A 124 -4.17 -11.54 9.69
C THR A 124 -2.65 -11.46 9.72
N ILE A 125 -1.98 -12.25 10.57
CA ILE A 125 -0.52 -12.21 10.73
C ILE A 125 0.10 -13.51 10.23
N LEU A 126 1.08 -13.39 9.36
CA LEU A 126 1.99 -14.46 8.96
C LEU A 126 3.31 -14.28 9.70
N GLU A 127 3.58 -15.16 10.65
CA GLU A 127 4.85 -15.24 11.38
C GLU A 127 5.84 -16.11 10.60
N VAL A 128 7.07 -15.63 10.47
CA VAL A 128 8.16 -16.32 9.76
C VAL A 128 9.38 -16.42 10.66
N THR A 129 9.80 -17.65 10.96
CA THR A 129 11.05 -17.90 11.68
C THR A 129 12.20 -17.94 10.69
N LEU A 130 13.18 -17.06 10.87
CA LEU A 130 14.30 -16.92 9.94
C LEU A 130 15.28 -18.09 10.07
N THR A 131 15.74 -18.61 8.94
CA THR A 131 16.86 -19.57 8.89
C THR A 131 18.18 -18.86 9.21
N ASN A 132 18.35 -17.67 8.63
CA ASN A 132 19.49 -16.80 8.88
C ASN A 132 18.97 -15.51 9.55
N PRO A 133 19.40 -15.18 10.77
CA PRO A 133 19.06 -13.91 11.41
C PRO A 133 19.52 -12.73 10.55
N ILE A 134 18.78 -11.63 10.58
CA ILE A 134 19.16 -10.38 9.89
C ILE A 134 19.84 -9.47 10.90
N LEU A 135 21.15 -9.30 10.75
CA LEU A 135 21.95 -8.44 11.64
C LEU A 135 21.68 -6.95 11.37
N PRO A 136 22.04 -6.06 12.32
CA PRO A 136 21.98 -4.62 12.10
C PRO A 136 22.70 -4.18 10.81
N GLY A 137 22.01 -3.43 9.96
CA GLY A 137 22.52 -2.96 8.67
C GLY A 137 22.48 -3.99 7.54
N GLU A 138 22.09 -5.23 7.80
CA GLU A 138 21.99 -6.27 6.76
C GLU A 138 20.62 -6.28 6.09
N SER A 139 20.57 -6.89 4.91
CA SER A 139 19.35 -7.08 4.14
C SER A 139 19.11 -8.55 3.85
N SER A 140 17.85 -8.95 3.72
CA SER A 140 17.45 -10.30 3.33
C SER A 140 16.34 -10.24 2.29
N LEU A 141 16.38 -11.10 1.29
CA LEU A 141 15.41 -11.19 0.22
C LEU A 141 14.35 -12.26 0.53
N PHE A 142 13.11 -11.82 0.69
CA PHE A 142 11.96 -12.71 0.81
C PHE A 142 11.27 -12.85 -0.54
N THR A 143 11.07 -14.10 -0.98
CA THR A 143 10.31 -14.40 -2.19
C THR A 143 9.12 -15.29 -1.86
N MET A 144 7.96 -15.03 -2.46
CA MET A 144 6.76 -15.82 -2.23
C MET A 144 5.80 -15.76 -3.39
N ASN A 145 4.95 -16.77 -3.51
CA ASN A 145 3.73 -16.73 -4.30
C ASN A 145 2.55 -16.50 -3.36
N PHE A 146 1.51 -15.87 -3.87
CA PHE A 146 0.29 -15.68 -3.09
C PHE A 146 -0.97 -15.73 -3.98
N ASN A 147 -2.09 -16.08 -3.37
CA ASN A 147 -3.38 -16.07 -4.02
C ASN A 147 -4.32 -15.21 -3.16
N GLY A 148 -5.08 -14.33 -3.82
CA GLY A 148 -6.07 -13.49 -3.18
C GLY A 148 -7.47 -13.73 -3.69
N GLN A 149 -8.44 -13.73 -2.80
CA GLN A 149 -9.86 -13.56 -3.11
C GLN A 149 -10.25 -12.14 -2.70
N ILE A 150 -10.84 -11.41 -3.64
CA ILE A 150 -11.21 -10.02 -3.43
C ILE A 150 -12.58 -9.98 -2.74
N PRO A 151 -12.66 -9.44 -1.51
CA PRO A 151 -13.94 -9.36 -0.79
C PRO A 151 -14.89 -8.38 -1.48
N ILE A 152 -16.17 -8.43 -1.15
CA ILE A 152 -17.03 -7.27 -1.38
C ILE A 152 -16.47 -6.07 -0.62
N THR A 153 -16.74 -4.85 -1.07
CA THR A 153 -16.20 -3.66 -0.41
C THR A 153 -16.78 -3.52 0.99
N ILE A 154 -15.93 -3.65 2.02
CA ILE A 154 -16.31 -3.52 3.42
C ILE A 154 -15.79 -2.19 3.99
N ARG A 155 -14.59 -1.79 3.61
CA ARG A 155 -13.99 -0.50 3.98
C ARG A 155 -13.35 0.17 2.77
N ARG A 156 -12.00 0.16 2.71
CA ARG A 156 -11.18 0.77 1.65
C ARG A 156 -10.81 -0.23 0.56
N ALA A 157 -11.02 -1.50 0.82
CA ALA A 157 -10.63 -2.58 -0.07
C ALA A 157 -11.81 -3.46 -0.39
N GLY A 158 -11.83 -3.93 -1.62
CA GLY A 158 -12.84 -4.85 -2.08
C GLY A 158 -13.33 -4.56 -3.48
N ARG A 159 -14.37 -5.26 -3.87
CA ARG A 159 -15.04 -5.15 -5.16
C ARG A 159 -16.46 -4.63 -5.03
N ASP A 160 -16.99 -4.15 -6.14
CA ASP A 160 -18.38 -3.76 -6.26
C ASP A 160 -18.77 -2.72 -5.19
N SER A 161 -18.03 -1.60 -5.13
CA SER A 161 -18.27 -0.56 -4.15
C SER A 161 -19.68 0.06 -4.32
N PRO A 162 -20.29 0.59 -3.24
CA PRO A 162 -21.56 1.30 -3.34
C PRO A 162 -21.56 2.47 -4.34
N MET A 163 -20.38 3.02 -4.63
CA MET A 163 -20.19 4.08 -5.63
C MET A 163 -19.97 3.55 -7.05
N GLY A 164 -20.12 2.24 -7.26
CA GLY A 164 -20.03 1.60 -8.56
C GLY A 164 -18.61 1.29 -9.06
N VAL A 165 -17.58 1.51 -8.26
CA VAL A 165 -16.20 1.14 -8.64
C VAL A 165 -16.01 -0.36 -8.51
N LYS A 166 -15.50 -1.02 -9.57
CA LYS A 166 -15.38 -2.48 -9.60
C LYS A 166 -14.35 -3.00 -8.61
N TYR A 167 -13.15 -2.41 -8.56
CA TYR A 167 -12.08 -2.81 -7.65
C TYR A 167 -11.45 -1.60 -6.96
N SER A 168 -11.36 -1.69 -5.63
CA SER A 168 -10.64 -0.76 -4.76
C SER A 168 -9.70 -1.60 -3.90
N MET A 169 -8.38 -1.51 -4.14
CA MET A 169 -7.41 -2.47 -3.65
C MET A 169 -6.38 -1.79 -2.74
N ALA A 170 -6.77 -1.59 -1.48
CA ALA A 170 -5.86 -1.22 -0.41
C ALA A 170 -5.47 -2.48 0.39
N GLN A 171 -4.23 -2.54 0.88
CA GLN A 171 -3.71 -3.66 1.71
C GLN A 171 -3.95 -5.06 1.12
N TRP A 172 -3.77 -5.22 -0.16
CA TRP A 172 -4.15 -6.40 -0.96
C TRP A 172 -3.04 -7.46 -1.10
N TYR A 173 -1.82 -7.17 -0.64
CA TYR A 173 -0.64 -8.02 -0.78
C TYR A 173 -0.08 -8.39 0.61
N PRO A 174 0.74 -9.48 0.73
CA PRO A 174 1.46 -9.77 1.96
C PRO A 174 2.45 -8.64 2.28
N LYS A 175 2.12 -7.81 3.28
CA LYS A 175 2.89 -6.62 3.63
C LYS A 175 3.75 -6.89 4.86
N ILE A 176 5.08 -6.69 4.77
CA ILE A 176 5.96 -6.86 5.92
C ILE A 176 5.56 -5.89 7.03
N SER A 177 5.57 -6.38 8.26
CA SER A 177 5.25 -5.57 9.44
C SER A 177 6.37 -4.57 9.73
N GLU A 178 6.04 -3.44 10.34
CA GLU A 178 7.03 -2.51 10.87
C GLU A 178 7.69 -3.09 12.11
N TYR A 179 8.99 -2.90 12.21
CA TYR A 179 9.78 -3.11 13.42
C TYR A 179 10.34 -1.77 13.87
N ASP A 180 9.92 -1.30 15.02
CA ASP A 180 10.32 -0.02 15.59
C ASP A 180 10.89 -0.20 17.01
N TYR A 181 11.01 0.89 17.77
CA TYR A 181 11.54 0.87 19.14
C TYR A 181 10.66 0.10 20.15
N GLU A 182 9.41 -0.20 19.80
CA GLU A 182 8.49 -1.06 20.60
C GLU A 182 8.56 -2.53 20.16
N GLY A 183 9.32 -2.83 19.08
CA GLY A 183 9.43 -4.14 18.47
C GLY A 183 8.52 -4.30 17.24
N TRP A 184 8.10 -5.54 16.94
CA TRP A 184 7.26 -5.84 15.80
C TRP A 184 5.81 -5.39 15.99
N ASN A 185 5.28 -4.64 15.04
CA ASN A 185 3.88 -4.25 14.98
C ASN A 185 3.04 -5.38 14.39
N THR A 186 2.63 -6.33 15.23
CA THR A 186 1.91 -7.56 14.83
C THR A 186 0.47 -7.62 15.34
N ALA A 187 -0.12 -6.48 15.70
CA ALA A 187 -1.52 -6.45 16.09
C ALA A 187 -2.42 -6.89 14.90
N PRO A 188 -3.30 -7.87 15.08
CA PRO A 188 -4.27 -8.28 14.07
C PRO A 188 -5.10 -7.09 13.59
N TYR A 189 -5.46 -7.10 12.30
CA TYR A 189 -6.24 -6.01 11.73
C TYR A 189 -7.70 -6.06 12.18
N THR A 190 -8.05 -5.20 13.10
CA THR A 190 -9.41 -5.08 13.67
C THR A 190 -10.03 -3.69 13.42
N GLY A 191 -9.55 -2.97 12.41
CA GLY A 191 -10.08 -1.66 12.02
C GLY A 191 -9.27 -0.47 12.52
N ARG A 192 -8.07 -0.69 13.07
CA ARG A 192 -7.12 0.37 13.46
C ARG A 192 -6.32 0.87 12.26
N GLU A 193 -5.58 1.96 12.44
CA GLU A 193 -4.72 2.52 11.39
C GLU A 193 -3.56 1.56 11.06
N PHE A 194 -3.06 1.72 9.84
CA PHE A 194 -1.96 0.91 9.33
C PHE A 194 -0.62 1.60 9.64
N HIS A 195 0.35 0.78 10.04
CA HIS A 195 1.75 1.18 10.17
C HIS A 195 2.56 0.40 9.12
N GLY A 196 3.30 1.07 8.27
CA GLY A 196 3.98 0.42 7.14
C GLY A 196 5.40 0.89 6.95
N VAL A 197 6.25 -0.08 6.60
CA VAL A 197 7.65 0.14 6.26
C VAL A 197 7.77 0.94 4.97
N TRP A 198 8.64 1.94 4.96
CA TRP A 198 8.97 2.72 3.77
C TRP A 198 9.85 1.94 2.80
N GLY A 199 9.63 2.15 1.52
CA GLY A 199 10.46 1.56 0.46
C GLY A 199 9.96 1.88 -0.93
N ASP A 200 10.57 1.24 -1.90
CA ASP A 200 10.23 1.38 -3.31
C ASP A 200 9.31 0.23 -3.75
N PHE A 201 8.33 0.53 -4.59
CA PHE A 201 7.44 -0.46 -5.17
C PHE A 201 7.56 -0.49 -6.69
N ASP A 202 7.79 -1.70 -7.24
CA ASP A 202 7.66 -2.03 -8.66
C ASP A 202 6.52 -3.04 -8.80
N VAL A 203 5.36 -2.59 -9.29
CA VAL A 203 4.14 -3.39 -9.27
C VAL A 203 3.60 -3.58 -10.69
N THR A 204 3.47 -4.84 -11.08
CA THR A 204 2.86 -5.23 -12.35
C THR A 204 1.49 -5.86 -12.13
N ILE A 205 0.47 -5.25 -12.73
CA ILE A 205 -0.92 -5.68 -12.66
C ILE A 205 -1.39 -6.14 -14.05
N LYS A 206 -1.73 -7.41 -14.18
CA LYS A 206 -2.34 -7.98 -15.38
C LYS A 206 -3.82 -8.23 -15.14
N ILE A 207 -4.66 -7.53 -15.90
CA ILE A 207 -6.13 -7.55 -15.77
C ILE A 207 -6.77 -7.54 -17.17
N ASP A 208 -8.05 -7.85 -17.29
CA ASP A 208 -8.77 -7.81 -18.56
C ASP A 208 -8.57 -6.46 -19.26
N LYS A 209 -8.40 -6.50 -20.59
CA LYS A 209 -7.97 -5.36 -21.42
C LYS A 209 -8.87 -4.12 -21.37
N ASP A 210 -10.14 -4.34 -20.99
CA ASP A 210 -11.16 -3.29 -20.94
C ASP A 210 -11.11 -2.48 -19.64
N PHE A 211 -10.33 -2.94 -18.65
CA PHE A 211 -10.14 -2.22 -17.39
C PHE A 211 -9.08 -1.14 -17.53
N ILE A 212 -9.36 0.02 -16.93
CA ILE A 212 -8.39 1.08 -16.66
C ILE A 212 -7.96 0.95 -15.22
N VAL A 213 -6.65 0.96 -14.99
CA VAL A 213 -6.03 0.84 -13.66
C VAL A 213 -5.46 2.18 -13.24
N ALA A 214 -5.87 2.63 -12.06
CA ALA A 214 -5.28 3.75 -11.34
C ALA A 214 -4.49 3.19 -10.15
N ALA A 215 -3.26 3.63 -9.91
CA ALA A 215 -2.44 3.10 -8.83
C ALA A 215 -1.53 4.18 -8.21
N SER A 216 -0.94 3.84 -7.06
CA SER A 216 0.12 4.62 -6.44
C SER A 216 1.32 4.76 -7.37
N GLY A 217 2.03 5.89 -7.30
CA GLY A 217 3.20 6.14 -8.11
C GLY A 217 2.84 6.53 -9.55
N TYR A 218 3.64 6.09 -10.49
CA TYR A 218 3.52 6.46 -11.91
C TYR A 218 3.65 5.22 -12.81
N ILE A 219 2.94 5.29 -13.94
CA ILE A 219 2.95 4.20 -14.93
C ILE A 219 4.23 4.23 -15.77
N GLN A 220 4.78 3.05 -16.06
CA GLN A 220 6.06 2.93 -16.79
C GLN A 220 5.91 2.83 -18.29
N GLU A 221 4.83 2.28 -18.79
CA GLU A 221 4.74 1.89 -20.18
C GLU A 221 3.44 2.35 -20.83
N THR A 222 3.58 2.80 -22.08
CA THR A 222 2.47 3.00 -23.01
C THR A 222 2.58 1.96 -24.12
N ASP A 223 1.45 1.48 -24.62
CA ASP A 223 1.40 0.62 -25.80
C ASP A 223 1.82 1.44 -27.04
N PRO A 224 2.96 1.12 -27.66
CA PRO A 224 3.49 1.91 -28.78
C PRO A 224 2.59 1.89 -30.03
N ASN A 225 1.66 0.93 -30.13
CA ASN A 225 0.78 0.79 -31.30
C ASN A 225 -0.47 1.67 -31.25
N ASN A 226 -0.93 2.03 -30.06
CA ASN A 226 -2.19 2.77 -29.90
C ASN A 226 -2.12 3.90 -28.86
N ASN A 227 -0.95 4.20 -28.36
CA ASN A 227 -0.70 5.24 -27.35
C ASN A 227 -1.56 5.12 -26.09
N LYS A 228 -2.00 3.90 -25.74
CA LYS A 228 -2.74 3.60 -24.51
C LYS A 228 -1.78 3.18 -23.41
N LEU A 229 -2.12 3.52 -22.17
CA LEU A 229 -1.36 3.11 -21.01
C LEU A 229 -1.35 1.58 -20.87
N GLY A 230 -0.21 1.03 -20.47
CA GLY A 230 0.03 -0.41 -20.41
C GLY A 230 0.12 -1.08 -21.80
N TYR A 231 0.45 -2.34 -21.84
CA TYR A 231 0.56 -3.10 -23.08
C TYR A 231 -0.35 -4.33 -23.13
N LEU A 232 -0.80 -4.73 -24.32
CA LEU A 232 -1.68 -5.87 -24.50
C LEU A 232 -0.92 -7.21 -24.39
N SER A 233 -1.52 -8.16 -23.66
CA SER A 233 -1.10 -9.55 -23.54
C SER A 233 -2.32 -10.46 -23.72
N GLY A 234 -2.64 -10.78 -24.97
CA GLY A 234 -3.84 -11.54 -25.33
C GLY A 234 -5.14 -10.78 -25.02
N LYS A 235 -5.97 -11.37 -24.15
CA LYS A 235 -7.23 -10.75 -23.70
C LYS A 235 -7.06 -9.83 -22.49
N LYS A 236 -5.85 -9.69 -21.97
CA LYS A 236 -5.51 -8.86 -20.83
C LYS A 236 -4.61 -7.71 -21.24
N ARG A 237 -4.55 -6.72 -20.38
CA ARG A 237 -3.60 -5.61 -20.42
C ARG A 237 -2.71 -5.70 -19.19
N VAL A 238 -1.45 -5.41 -19.38
CA VAL A 238 -0.43 -5.38 -18.32
C VAL A 238 -0.08 -3.93 -18.04
N TRP A 239 -0.13 -3.58 -16.77
CA TRP A 239 0.14 -2.25 -16.23
C TRP A 239 1.33 -2.37 -15.29
N ASN A 240 2.39 -1.60 -15.51
CA ASN A 240 3.53 -1.54 -14.59
C ASN A 240 3.62 -0.15 -13.97
N PHE A 241 3.70 -0.12 -12.64
CA PHE A 241 3.80 1.10 -11.85
C PHE A 241 5.04 1.07 -10.98
N LYS A 242 5.68 2.22 -10.82
CA LYS A 242 6.74 2.44 -9.83
C LYS A 242 6.31 3.52 -8.85
N ALA A 243 6.47 3.22 -7.56
CA ALA A 243 6.18 4.16 -6.49
C ALA A 243 7.38 4.19 -5.54
N PRO A 244 8.32 5.13 -5.74
CA PRO A 244 9.50 5.25 -4.89
C PRO A 244 9.16 5.92 -3.56
N LYS A 245 9.82 5.47 -2.49
CA LYS A 245 9.77 6.07 -1.15
C LYS A 245 8.35 6.25 -0.62
N VAL A 246 7.55 5.19 -0.67
CA VAL A 246 6.20 5.14 -0.12
C VAL A 246 6.09 4.04 0.93
N HIS A 247 5.10 4.13 1.81
CA HIS A 247 4.86 3.13 2.86
C HIS A 247 3.71 2.17 2.52
N ASP A 248 3.08 2.36 1.36
CA ASP A 248 2.00 1.48 0.87
C ASP A 248 1.80 1.64 -0.63
N PHE A 249 1.20 0.62 -1.26
CA PHE A 249 0.83 0.64 -2.66
C PHE A 249 -0.64 0.23 -2.81
N THR A 250 -1.45 1.14 -3.33
CA THR A 250 -2.87 0.92 -3.60
C THR A 250 -3.17 1.01 -5.09
N TRP A 251 -4.23 0.34 -5.53
CA TRP A 251 -4.74 0.48 -6.88
C TRP A 251 -6.25 0.35 -6.92
N ALA A 252 -6.84 0.91 -7.96
CA ALA A 252 -8.25 0.76 -8.28
C ALA A 252 -8.39 0.44 -9.77
N ALA A 253 -9.45 -0.28 -10.14
CA ALA A 253 -9.70 -0.59 -11.55
C ALA A 253 -11.18 -0.67 -11.86
N ASP A 254 -11.53 -0.12 -13.02
CA ASP A 254 -12.88 -0.19 -13.55
C ASP A 254 -12.86 -0.13 -15.08
N SER A 255 -13.79 -0.83 -15.74
CA SER A 255 -13.92 -0.80 -17.20
C SER A 255 -14.61 0.48 -17.72
N GLU A 256 -15.25 1.23 -16.83
CA GLU A 256 -15.96 2.46 -17.15
C GLU A 256 -15.24 3.72 -16.61
N TYR A 257 -13.96 3.61 -16.24
CA TYR A 257 -13.21 4.79 -15.85
C TYR A 257 -12.96 5.72 -17.02
N ILE A 258 -13.10 7.01 -16.76
CA ILE A 258 -12.49 8.08 -17.54
C ILE A 258 -11.15 8.39 -16.86
N HIS A 259 -10.10 8.59 -17.67
CA HIS A 259 -8.82 9.08 -17.22
C HIS A 259 -8.57 10.47 -17.83
N ASP A 260 -8.54 11.48 -16.99
CA ASP A 260 -8.20 12.85 -17.34
C ASP A 260 -6.84 13.23 -16.76
N ILE A 261 -6.11 14.06 -17.50
CA ILE A 261 -4.85 14.66 -17.05
C ILE A 261 -5.06 16.16 -16.97
N TYR A 262 -4.78 16.77 -15.84
CA TYR A 262 -4.83 18.21 -15.62
C TYR A 262 -3.44 18.74 -15.21
N PRO A 263 -2.99 19.90 -15.72
CA PRO A 263 -1.72 20.48 -15.32
C PRO A 263 -1.77 20.97 -13.87
N GLY A 264 -0.82 20.52 -13.05
CA GLY A 264 -0.57 21.02 -11.70
C GLY A 264 0.61 21.99 -11.65
N PRO A 265 0.94 22.54 -10.47
CA PRO A 265 2.08 23.42 -10.29
C PRO A 265 3.41 22.70 -10.55
N ASN A 266 4.45 23.47 -10.87
CA ASN A 266 5.83 22.97 -11.10
C ASN A 266 5.95 21.85 -12.15
N GLY A 267 5.04 21.83 -13.15
CA GLY A 267 5.05 20.83 -14.22
C GLY A 267 4.49 19.45 -13.84
N VAL A 268 3.90 19.33 -12.64
CA VAL A 268 3.25 18.10 -12.22
C VAL A 268 1.99 17.85 -13.06
N LYS A 269 1.79 16.59 -13.47
CA LYS A 269 0.56 16.14 -14.12
C LYS A 269 -0.35 15.50 -13.08
N LEU A 270 -1.55 16.04 -12.92
CA LEU A 270 -2.60 15.50 -12.04
C LEU A 270 -3.45 14.52 -12.84
N ASN A 271 -3.46 13.26 -12.45
CA ASN A 271 -4.22 12.21 -13.10
C ASN A 271 -5.52 11.94 -12.33
N PHE A 272 -6.66 12.12 -12.97
CA PHE A 272 -7.99 11.93 -12.40
C PHE A 272 -8.66 10.70 -13.02
N TYR A 273 -9.09 9.77 -12.17
CA TYR A 273 -9.80 8.55 -12.57
C TYR A 273 -11.19 8.54 -11.92
N TYR A 274 -12.24 8.48 -12.71
CA TYR A 274 -13.61 8.49 -12.23
C TYR A 274 -14.56 7.78 -13.19
N LYS A 275 -15.74 7.41 -12.70
CA LYS A 275 -16.76 6.69 -13.49
C LYS A 275 -17.28 7.56 -14.62
N ASN A 276 -17.54 6.93 -15.77
CA ASN A 276 -18.23 7.55 -16.91
C ASN A 276 -19.73 7.67 -16.63
N ASP A 277 -20.09 8.50 -15.64
CA ASP A 277 -21.47 8.82 -15.30
C ASP A 277 -21.72 10.32 -15.59
N PRO A 278 -22.65 10.64 -16.52
CA PRO A 278 -22.96 12.04 -16.87
C PRO A 278 -23.33 12.92 -15.66
N LYS A 279 -23.86 12.32 -14.58
CA LYS A 279 -24.25 13.07 -13.37
C LYS A 279 -23.07 13.62 -12.58
N ILE A 280 -21.91 12.97 -12.68
CA ILE A 280 -20.73 13.33 -11.87
C ILE A 280 -19.59 13.93 -12.69
N ILE A 281 -19.57 13.77 -14.01
CA ILE A 281 -18.49 14.26 -14.88
C ILE A 281 -18.24 15.77 -14.69
N ALA A 282 -19.30 16.57 -14.65
CA ALA A 282 -19.17 18.02 -14.48
C ALA A 282 -18.47 18.38 -13.14
N ASN A 283 -18.81 17.66 -12.06
CA ASN A 283 -18.19 17.86 -10.75
C ASN A 283 -16.71 17.51 -10.77
N TRP A 284 -16.35 16.40 -11.43
CA TRP A 284 -14.94 16.02 -11.60
C TRP A 284 -14.14 17.05 -12.39
N LYS A 285 -14.70 17.58 -13.46
CA LYS A 285 -14.08 18.66 -14.24
C LYS A 285 -13.87 19.93 -13.41
N THR A 286 -14.82 20.28 -12.54
CA THR A 286 -14.69 21.41 -11.61
C THR A 286 -13.61 21.14 -10.54
N LEU A 287 -13.45 19.89 -10.09
CA LEU A 287 -12.48 19.54 -9.07
C LEU A 287 -11.02 19.63 -9.56
N GLN A 288 -10.78 19.43 -10.86
CA GLN A 288 -9.43 19.43 -11.43
C GLN A 288 -8.64 20.74 -11.17
N PRO A 289 -9.15 21.94 -11.53
CA PRO A 289 -8.46 23.19 -11.23
C PRO A 289 -8.34 23.45 -9.74
N VAL A 290 -9.37 23.13 -8.94
CA VAL A 290 -9.35 23.29 -7.48
C VAL A 290 -8.24 22.44 -6.86
N THR A 291 -8.02 21.21 -7.37
CA THR A 291 -6.92 20.35 -6.91
C THR A 291 -5.55 20.97 -7.23
N ALA A 292 -5.40 21.56 -8.42
CA ALA A 292 -4.17 22.24 -8.79
C ALA A 292 -3.88 23.47 -7.89
N GLU A 293 -4.91 24.29 -7.64
CA GLU A 293 -4.81 25.45 -6.73
C GLU A 293 -4.47 25.02 -5.30
N LEU A 294 -5.10 23.95 -4.80
CA LEU A 294 -4.82 23.39 -3.47
C LEU A 294 -3.37 22.90 -3.36
N MET A 295 -2.87 22.22 -4.40
CA MET A 295 -1.48 21.76 -4.44
C MET A 295 -0.51 22.94 -4.45
N ASP A 296 -0.79 24.00 -5.20
CA ASP A 296 0.00 25.22 -5.20
C ASP A 296 0.01 25.91 -3.83
N PHE A 297 -1.15 25.97 -3.16
CA PHE A 297 -1.26 26.48 -1.79
C PHE A 297 -0.36 25.69 -0.82
N PHE A 298 -0.42 24.35 -0.85
CA PHE A 298 0.42 23.53 0.03
C PHE A 298 1.91 23.72 -0.28
N ASN A 299 2.30 23.81 -1.55
CA ASN A 299 3.69 24.06 -1.92
C ASN A 299 4.22 25.39 -1.36
N ASN A 300 3.39 26.43 -1.36
CA ASN A 300 3.80 27.77 -0.93
C ASN A 300 3.77 27.96 0.60
N TYR A 301 2.89 27.28 1.33
CA TYR A 301 2.64 27.56 2.76
C TYR A 301 3.03 26.44 3.71
N ILE A 302 3.12 25.18 3.24
CA ILE A 302 3.45 24.03 4.10
C ILE A 302 4.82 23.47 3.72
N GLY A 303 5.06 23.28 2.43
CA GLY A 303 6.29 22.73 1.89
C GLY A 303 6.09 22.20 0.49
N GLU A 304 7.12 22.31 -0.32
CA GLU A 304 7.08 21.84 -1.70
C GLU A 304 6.81 20.33 -1.73
N TYR A 305 5.87 19.92 -2.58
CA TYR A 305 5.67 18.50 -2.88
C TYR A 305 6.89 17.96 -3.61
N LEU A 306 7.78 17.34 -2.85
CA LEU A 306 9.03 16.81 -3.37
C LEU A 306 8.78 15.48 -4.08
N ILE A 307 8.72 15.52 -5.40
CA ILE A 307 8.94 14.33 -6.22
C ILE A 307 10.45 14.08 -6.20
N LEU A 308 10.93 13.28 -5.26
CA LEU A 308 12.36 13.00 -5.03
C LEU A 308 13.02 12.15 -6.12
N VAL A 309 12.45 12.07 -7.31
CA VAL A 309 13.00 11.31 -8.44
C VAL A 309 13.19 12.25 -9.61
N GLU A 310 14.43 12.48 -9.99
CA GLU A 310 14.79 13.18 -11.21
C GLU A 310 14.04 12.57 -12.41
N ASN A 311 13.25 13.39 -13.12
CA ASN A 311 12.46 13.06 -14.30
C ASN A 311 11.01 12.58 -14.13
N PHE A 312 10.36 12.68 -12.94
CA PHE A 312 8.96 12.30 -12.80
C PHE A 312 8.05 13.48 -12.48
N THR A 313 7.18 13.80 -13.45
CA THR A 313 6.23 14.91 -13.41
C THR A 313 4.77 14.41 -13.26
N GLU A 314 4.55 13.17 -12.81
CA GLU A 314 3.20 12.59 -12.74
C GLU A 314 2.77 12.34 -11.30
N PHE A 315 1.64 12.94 -10.92
CA PHE A 315 0.97 12.71 -9.64
C PHE A 315 -0.39 12.05 -9.90
N GLY A 316 -0.58 10.85 -9.38
CA GLY A 316 -1.88 10.18 -9.44
C GLY A 316 -2.76 10.58 -8.26
N VAL A 317 -3.77 11.40 -8.49
CA VAL A 317 -4.85 11.60 -7.51
C VAL A 317 -5.86 10.48 -7.70
N ILE A 318 -5.76 9.42 -6.91
CA ILE A 318 -6.80 8.41 -6.80
C ILE A 318 -7.77 8.91 -5.72
N LEU A 319 -8.75 9.70 -6.11
CA LEU A 319 -9.87 10.00 -5.25
C LEU A 319 -10.84 8.82 -5.33
N MET A 320 -10.67 7.86 -4.41
CA MET A 320 -11.70 6.87 -4.16
C MET A 320 -12.84 7.59 -3.44
N SER A 321 -13.85 8.01 -4.20
CA SER A 321 -15.08 8.56 -3.61
C SER A 321 -15.73 7.49 -2.73
N ARG A 322 -16.08 7.88 -1.50
CA ARG A 322 -17.01 7.13 -0.65
C ARG A 322 -18.40 7.21 -1.22
#